data_96e99470a45bcc4f0fecc15790e3f19e
#
_entry.id   96e99470a45bcc4f0fecc15790e3f19e
#
_cell.length_a   1.000
_cell.length_b   1.000
_cell.length_c   1.000
_cell.angle_alpha   90.00
_cell.angle_beta   90.00
_cell.angle_gamma   90.00
#
_symmetry.space_group_name_H-M   'P 1'
#
loop_
_entity.id
_entity.type
_entity.pdbx_description
1 polymer ?
#
loop_
_entity_poly.entity_id
_entity_poly.type
_entity_poly.pdbx_seq_one_letter_code
_entity_poly.pdbx_strand_id
1 'polypeptide(L)'
;ISVFQMAEKVDLPITDCATVLAENAIDKIYKCKGTITDLTNYNKYGCFYINDGTAQVYVYGSMNSAQFTPEVGDIITFEGPWTKYGNFDDVTILDLEKSLIKVEKVMPVTDLPVEGGVVNVVLTVKGEDLVVEVPEADTWLTVGGPEVIGTSTFVGLTAAANGGAPRSTTVGFKTASKGV
;
A
#
# COMPACT_ATOMS: atom_id res chain seq x y z
N ILE A 1 -20.80 38.12 27.29
CA ILE A 1 -20.91 36.73 26.83
C ILE A 1 -20.48 36.72 25.36
N SER A 2 -19.37 36.08 25.08
CA SER A 2 -18.92 35.89 23.68
C SER A 2 -19.51 34.59 23.18
N VAL A 3 -20.26 34.65 22.07
CA VAL A 3 -20.80 33.48 21.39
C VAL A 3 -19.89 33.21 20.20
N PHE A 4 -19.20 32.07 20.20
CA PHE A 4 -18.44 31.61 19.05
C PHE A 4 -19.30 30.65 18.24
N GLN A 5 -19.54 30.98 16.99
CA GLN A 5 -20.09 30.05 16.04
C GLN A 5 -18.90 29.38 15.30
N MET A 6 -18.79 28.07 15.47
CA MET A 6 -17.79 27.29 14.74
C MET A 6 -18.21 27.23 13.26
N ALA A 7 -17.27 27.50 12.35
CA ALA A 7 -17.50 27.23 10.94
C ALA A 7 -17.63 25.71 10.72
N GLU A 8 -18.50 25.32 9.80
CA GLU A 8 -18.60 23.92 9.38
C GLU A 8 -17.25 23.46 8.83
N LYS A 9 -16.74 22.32 9.33
CA LYS A 9 -15.49 21.74 8.81
C LYS A 9 -15.74 21.31 7.37
N VAL A 10 -15.10 21.96 6.41
CA VAL A 10 -15.15 21.56 5.00
C VAL A 10 -14.39 20.23 4.87
N ASP A 11 -15.04 19.19 4.39
CA ASP A 11 -14.39 17.93 4.06
C ASP A 11 -13.56 18.11 2.78
N LEU A 12 -12.24 17.94 2.90
CA LEU A 12 -11.34 18.08 1.76
C LEU A 12 -11.46 16.88 0.83
N PRO A 13 -11.42 17.06 -0.50
CA PRO A 13 -11.29 15.96 -1.42
C PRO A 13 -9.95 15.25 -1.24
N ILE A 14 -9.91 13.94 -1.53
CA ILE A 14 -8.66 13.19 -1.57
C ILE A 14 -7.82 13.71 -2.74
N THR A 15 -6.56 14.08 -2.45
CA THR A 15 -5.56 14.49 -3.43
C THR A 15 -4.53 13.38 -3.56
N ASP A 16 -4.18 13.00 -4.79
CA ASP A 16 -3.16 12.00 -5.03
C ASP A 16 -1.75 12.51 -4.72
N CYS A 17 -0.85 11.58 -4.39
CA CYS A 17 0.51 11.89 -3.95
C CYS A 17 1.33 12.61 -5.03
N ALA A 18 1.17 12.25 -6.30
CA ALA A 18 1.88 12.90 -7.42
C ALA A 18 1.45 14.37 -7.56
N THR A 19 0.16 14.66 -7.40
CA THR A 19 -0.36 16.04 -7.41
C THR A 19 0.21 16.86 -6.24
N VAL A 20 0.26 16.30 -5.02
CA VAL A 20 0.88 16.96 -3.85
C VAL A 20 2.33 17.32 -4.14
N LEU A 21 3.11 16.38 -4.66
CA LEU A 21 4.52 16.58 -5.00
C LEU A 21 4.70 17.62 -6.11
N ALA A 22 3.84 17.62 -7.12
CA ALA A 22 3.90 18.54 -8.26
C ALA A 22 3.52 19.98 -7.86
N GLU A 23 2.46 20.13 -7.04
CA GLU A 23 2.04 21.45 -6.55
C GLU A 23 3.05 22.04 -5.56
N ASN A 24 3.63 21.21 -4.71
CA ASN A 24 4.61 21.58 -3.67
C ASN A 24 4.18 22.86 -2.90
N ALA A 25 2.88 22.98 -2.60
CA ALA A 25 2.30 24.18 -2.01
C ALA A 25 2.49 24.15 -0.48
N ILE A 26 3.48 24.89 0.01
CA ILE A 26 3.84 24.97 1.43
C ILE A 26 2.65 25.49 2.25
N ASP A 27 2.44 24.91 3.43
CA ASP A 27 1.36 25.19 4.39
C ASP A 27 -0.06 24.88 3.87
N LYS A 28 -0.21 24.41 2.61
CA LYS A 28 -1.49 23.91 2.12
C LYS A 28 -1.84 22.59 2.80
N ILE A 29 -3.07 22.51 3.28
CA ILE A 29 -3.60 21.28 3.87
C ILE A 29 -4.16 20.42 2.74
N TYR A 30 -3.72 19.16 2.72
CA TYR A 30 -4.24 18.14 1.82
C TYR A 30 -4.86 16.98 2.62
N LYS A 31 -5.81 16.31 2.01
CA LYS A 31 -6.30 15.01 2.47
C LYS A 31 -5.78 13.96 1.49
N CYS A 32 -5.03 13.00 2.00
CA CYS A 32 -4.45 11.92 1.21
C CYS A 32 -4.91 10.55 1.71
N LYS A 33 -4.94 9.58 0.80
CA LYS A 33 -5.21 8.17 1.09
C LYS A 33 -4.21 7.31 0.32
N GLY A 34 -3.61 6.32 0.99
CA GLY A 34 -2.67 5.42 0.33
C GLY A 34 -2.28 4.25 1.21
N THR A 35 -1.58 3.29 0.60
CA THR A 35 -1.06 2.11 1.28
C THR A 35 0.20 2.47 2.04
N ILE A 36 0.28 2.08 3.30
CA ILE A 36 1.46 2.25 4.14
C ILE A 36 2.57 1.35 3.63
N THR A 37 3.72 1.94 3.29
CA THR A 37 4.89 1.23 2.77
C THR A 37 6.02 1.10 3.80
N ASP A 38 6.06 1.99 4.80
CA ASP A 38 7.05 1.96 5.88
C ASP A 38 6.48 2.61 7.14
N LEU A 39 6.87 2.08 8.31
CA LEU A 39 6.46 2.54 9.65
C LEU A 39 7.66 2.84 10.55
N THR A 40 8.85 3.03 9.99
CA THR A 40 10.05 3.37 10.76
C THR A 40 9.78 4.61 11.62
N ASN A 41 9.96 4.51 12.92
CA ASN A 41 9.66 5.54 13.91
C ASN A 41 8.18 5.86 14.14
N TYR A 42 7.21 5.09 13.65
CA TYR A 42 5.79 5.33 13.93
C TYR A 42 5.49 5.37 15.44
N ASN A 43 5.96 4.38 16.19
CA ASN A 43 5.70 4.28 17.62
C ASN A 43 6.28 5.46 18.44
N LYS A 44 7.28 6.16 17.90
CA LYS A 44 7.95 7.25 18.60
C LYS A 44 7.42 8.63 18.19
N TYR A 45 7.17 8.81 16.89
CA TYR A 45 6.86 10.12 16.31
C TYR A 45 5.60 10.12 15.43
N GLY A 46 4.95 8.97 15.22
CA GLY A 46 3.85 8.84 14.27
C GLY A 46 4.26 8.93 12.81
N CYS A 47 5.53 8.62 12.48
CA CYS A 47 6.05 8.73 11.13
C CYS A 47 5.69 7.52 10.27
N PHE A 48 5.36 7.77 8.99
CA PHE A 48 5.09 6.70 8.03
C PHE A 48 5.28 7.17 6.58
N TYR A 49 5.41 6.20 5.67
CA TYR A 49 5.34 6.44 4.23
C TYR A 49 4.06 5.85 3.68
N ILE A 50 3.45 6.53 2.71
CA ILE A 50 2.36 5.96 1.90
C ILE A 50 2.70 6.02 0.42
N ASN A 51 2.10 5.08 -0.32
CA ASN A 51 2.04 5.09 -1.77
C ASN A 51 0.59 4.86 -2.21
N ASP A 52 0.07 5.70 -3.09
CA ASP A 52 -1.30 5.63 -3.62
C ASP A 52 -1.36 5.10 -5.06
N GLY A 53 -0.24 4.56 -5.58
CA GLY A 53 -0.09 4.12 -6.95
C GLY A 53 0.41 5.21 -7.90
N THR A 54 0.34 6.49 -7.53
CA THR A 54 0.85 7.62 -8.33
C THR A 54 2.23 8.06 -7.88
N ALA A 55 2.48 8.12 -6.57
CA ALA A 55 3.76 8.45 -5.98
C ALA A 55 3.83 8.01 -4.51
N GLN A 56 5.01 8.17 -3.91
CA GLN A 56 5.23 7.94 -2.48
C GLN A 56 5.47 9.27 -1.78
N VAL A 57 4.85 9.46 -0.62
CA VAL A 57 5.06 10.62 0.25
C VAL A 57 5.40 10.19 1.67
N TYR A 58 6.13 11.05 2.37
CA TYR A 58 6.52 10.87 3.75
C TYR A 58 5.69 11.74 4.69
N VAL A 59 5.27 11.18 5.81
CA VAL A 59 4.64 11.85 6.93
C VAL A 59 5.62 11.83 8.11
N TYR A 60 6.05 13.00 8.57
CA TYR A 60 7.00 13.11 9.67
C TYR A 60 6.35 12.95 11.04
N GLY A 61 5.09 13.30 11.21
CA GLY A 61 4.40 13.19 12.49
C GLY A 61 2.89 13.10 12.34
N SER A 62 2.25 12.41 13.29
CA SER A 62 0.79 12.40 13.38
C SER A 62 0.33 12.66 14.81
N MET A 63 -0.55 13.67 14.97
CA MET A 63 -1.01 14.18 16.26
C MET A 63 -1.82 13.15 17.06
N ASN A 64 -2.46 12.22 16.39
CA ASN A 64 -3.32 11.20 17.00
C ASN A 64 -2.83 9.76 16.75
N SER A 65 -1.54 9.58 16.47
CA SER A 65 -0.93 8.27 16.18
C SER A 65 -1.20 7.22 17.24
N ALA A 66 -1.25 7.61 18.52
CA ALA A 66 -1.51 6.68 19.64
C ALA A 66 -2.90 6.01 19.60
N GLN A 67 -3.83 6.51 18.78
CA GLN A 67 -5.17 5.93 18.62
C GLN A 67 -5.21 4.81 17.57
N PHE A 68 -4.13 4.61 16.83
CA PHE A 68 -4.05 3.68 15.71
C PHE A 68 -2.86 2.75 15.85
N THR A 69 -3.03 1.52 15.39
CA THR A 69 -1.99 0.48 15.34
C THR A 69 -1.82 0.00 13.90
N PRO A 70 -1.19 0.82 13.01
CA PRO A 70 -1.03 0.46 11.61
C PRO A 70 0.00 -0.65 11.43
N GLU A 71 -0.13 -1.36 10.30
CA GLU A 71 0.83 -2.32 9.77
C GLU A 71 1.18 -1.92 8.34
N VAL A 72 2.37 -2.31 7.87
CA VAL A 72 2.73 -2.15 6.46
C VAL A 72 1.73 -2.93 5.61
N GLY A 73 1.19 -2.28 4.58
CA GLY A 73 0.12 -2.81 3.74
C GLY A 73 -1.29 -2.32 4.11
N ASP A 74 -1.50 -1.75 5.30
CA ASP A 74 -2.76 -1.10 5.65
C ASP A 74 -2.97 0.15 4.78
N ILE A 75 -4.23 0.52 4.58
CA ILE A 75 -4.58 1.77 3.87
C ILE A 75 -4.93 2.82 4.91
N ILE A 76 -4.26 3.96 4.83
CA ILE A 76 -4.45 5.07 5.75
C ILE A 76 -4.99 6.29 5.02
N THR A 77 -5.94 6.99 5.66
CA THR A 77 -6.43 8.30 5.23
C THR A 77 -6.07 9.33 6.28
N PHE A 78 -5.47 10.42 5.86
CA PHE A 78 -5.08 11.52 6.76
C PHE A 78 -5.26 12.88 6.10
N GLU A 79 -5.25 13.93 6.93
CA GLU A 79 -5.15 15.32 6.48
C GLU A 79 -4.03 16.03 7.23
N GLY A 80 -3.33 16.94 6.54
CA GLY A 80 -2.26 17.72 7.15
C GLY A 80 -1.56 18.67 6.19
N PRO A 81 -0.73 19.57 6.74
CA PRO A 81 0.00 20.56 5.94
C PRO A 81 1.20 19.93 5.21
N TRP A 82 1.42 20.39 3.99
CA TRP A 82 2.65 20.11 3.25
C TRP A 82 3.74 21.10 3.67
N THR A 83 4.93 20.62 3.98
CA THR A 83 6.01 21.44 4.50
C THR A 83 7.05 21.82 3.45
N LYS A 84 7.88 22.80 3.78
CA LYS A 84 9.05 23.19 2.96
C LYS A 84 10.13 22.10 2.86
N TYR A 85 10.02 21.05 3.64
CA TYR A 85 10.96 19.90 3.62
C TYR A 85 10.53 18.81 2.65
N GLY A 86 9.41 18.99 1.93
CA GLY A 86 8.92 18.02 0.99
C GLY A 86 8.28 16.79 1.65
N ASN A 87 7.62 17.00 2.78
CA ASN A 87 6.90 15.99 3.55
C ASN A 87 5.66 16.58 4.20
N PHE A 88 4.76 15.75 4.66
CA PHE A 88 3.71 16.13 5.61
C PHE A 88 4.27 16.21 7.03
N ASP A 89 3.69 17.06 7.87
CA ASP A 89 3.98 17.15 9.30
C ASP A 89 2.70 17.39 10.08
N ASP A 90 2.68 16.97 11.35
CA ASP A 90 1.53 17.15 12.26
C ASP A 90 0.17 16.76 11.66
N VAL A 91 0.14 15.64 10.91
CA VAL A 91 -1.10 15.19 10.29
C VAL A 91 -2.10 14.63 11.31
N THR A 92 -3.38 14.68 10.97
CA THR A 92 -4.44 13.97 11.67
C THR A 92 -4.85 12.74 10.86
N ILE A 93 -4.69 11.56 11.43
CA ILE A 93 -5.20 10.31 10.85
C ILE A 93 -6.73 10.31 10.99
N LEU A 94 -7.42 10.14 9.87
CA LEU A 94 -8.89 10.14 9.79
C LEU A 94 -9.45 8.72 9.78
N ASP A 95 -8.76 7.80 9.13
CA ASP A 95 -9.17 6.41 8.97
C ASP A 95 -7.99 5.47 8.77
N LEU A 96 -8.14 4.21 9.20
CA LEU A 96 -7.18 3.13 9.02
C LEU A 96 -7.91 1.84 8.63
N GLU A 97 -7.80 1.46 7.36
CA GLU A 97 -8.33 0.20 6.85
C GLU A 97 -7.25 -0.87 6.91
N LYS A 98 -7.53 -1.95 7.65
CA LYS A 98 -6.58 -3.07 7.77
C LYS A 98 -6.46 -3.84 6.47
N SER A 99 -5.22 -4.15 6.08
CA SER A 99 -4.96 -5.06 4.96
C SER A 99 -5.45 -6.47 5.31
N LEU A 100 -6.19 -7.07 4.38
CA LEU A 100 -6.61 -8.47 4.48
C LEU A 100 -5.54 -9.43 3.97
N ILE A 101 -4.54 -8.92 3.25
CA ILE A 101 -3.47 -9.71 2.65
C ILE A 101 -2.12 -9.14 3.09
N LYS A 102 -1.24 -10.03 3.55
CA LYS A 102 0.15 -9.69 3.83
C LYS A 102 1.07 -10.68 3.11
N VAL A 103 1.99 -10.17 2.31
CA VAL A 103 3.05 -10.99 1.70
C VAL A 103 4.12 -11.25 2.76
N GLU A 104 4.27 -12.50 3.18
CA GLU A 104 5.24 -12.89 4.20
C GLU A 104 6.58 -13.25 3.58
N LYS A 105 6.56 -13.90 2.41
CA LYS A 105 7.77 -14.37 1.74
C LYS A 105 7.56 -14.59 0.25
N VAL A 106 8.61 -14.30 -0.53
CA VAL A 106 8.73 -14.65 -1.95
C VAL A 106 10.01 -15.46 -2.15
N MET A 107 9.94 -16.58 -2.85
CA MET A 107 11.08 -17.47 -3.08
C MET A 107 11.07 -18.03 -4.50
N PRO A 108 12.14 -17.89 -5.28
CA PRO A 108 13.37 -17.15 -4.98
C PRO A 108 13.14 -15.63 -5.00
N VAL A 109 14.07 -14.89 -4.39
CA VAL A 109 14.10 -13.41 -4.40
C VAL A 109 14.89 -12.87 -5.60
N THR A 110 15.38 -13.76 -6.46
CA THR A 110 16.22 -13.43 -7.63
C THR A 110 15.42 -13.67 -8.92
N ASP A 111 15.88 -13.06 -10.01
CA ASP A 111 15.34 -13.31 -11.34
C ASP A 111 15.37 -14.79 -11.68
N LEU A 112 14.35 -15.22 -12.43
CA LEU A 112 14.28 -16.61 -12.90
C LEU A 112 15.24 -16.81 -14.09
N PRO A 113 15.83 -18.03 -14.22
CA PRO A 113 16.67 -18.38 -15.34
C PRO A 113 15.88 -18.48 -16.66
N VAL A 114 16.59 -18.56 -17.78
CA VAL A 114 15.98 -18.63 -19.12
C VAL A 114 15.13 -19.89 -19.33
N GLU A 115 15.41 -20.95 -18.59
CA GLU A 115 14.63 -22.20 -18.60
C GLU A 115 13.26 -22.06 -17.91
N GLY A 116 13.00 -20.90 -17.30
CA GLY A 116 11.81 -20.69 -16.46
C GLY A 116 12.00 -21.19 -15.05
N GLY A 117 10.90 -21.37 -14.35
CA GLY A 117 10.94 -21.85 -12.96
C GLY A 117 9.69 -21.49 -12.17
N VAL A 118 9.73 -21.73 -10.87
CA VAL A 118 8.62 -21.46 -9.96
C VAL A 118 9.00 -20.43 -8.93
N VAL A 119 8.17 -19.40 -8.79
CA VAL A 119 8.21 -18.48 -7.67
C VAL A 119 7.11 -18.87 -6.69
N ASN A 120 7.48 -19.16 -5.45
CA ASN A 120 6.54 -19.43 -4.38
C ASN A 120 6.31 -18.16 -3.56
N VAL A 121 5.05 -17.77 -3.42
CA VAL A 121 4.64 -16.65 -2.58
C VAL A 121 3.90 -17.19 -1.37
N VAL A 122 4.32 -16.77 -0.20
CA VAL A 122 3.67 -17.08 1.08
C VAL A 122 2.95 -15.85 1.57
N LEU A 123 1.66 -15.98 1.81
CA LEU A 123 0.76 -14.91 2.22
C LEU A 123 0.06 -15.26 3.53
N THR A 124 -0.27 -14.26 4.32
CA THR A 124 -1.35 -14.33 5.30
C THR A 124 -2.58 -13.66 4.70
N VAL A 125 -3.70 -14.40 4.62
CA VAL A 125 -4.99 -13.89 4.10
C VAL A 125 -6.02 -13.99 5.20
N LYS A 126 -6.74 -12.89 5.46
CA LYS A 126 -7.73 -12.80 6.55
C LYS A 126 -9.14 -12.75 5.97
N GLY A 127 -9.96 -13.72 6.33
CA GLY A 127 -11.42 -13.65 6.26
C GLY A 127 -12.10 -13.82 4.90
N GLU A 128 -11.36 -13.90 3.78
CA GLU A 128 -11.91 -13.98 2.43
C GLU A 128 -11.05 -14.84 1.49
N ASP A 129 -11.64 -15.24 0.36
CA ASP A 129 -10.92 -15.97 -0.67
C ASP A 129 -9.89 -15.07 -1.38
N LEU A 130 -8.70 -15.60 -1.59
CA LEU A 130 -7.63 -14.97 -2.33
C LEU A 130 -7.89 -15.03 -3.84
N VAL A 131 -7.81 -13.89 -4.49
CA VAL A 131 -7.79 -13.76 -5.95
C VAL A 131 -6.40 -13.34 -6.39
N VAL A 132 -5.81 -14.09 -7.32
CA VAL A 132 -4.50 -13.78 -7.91
C VAL A 132 -4.70 -13.27 -9.32
N GLU A 133 -4.17 -12.08 -9.61
CA GLU A 133 -4.31 -11.44 -10.91
C GLU A 133 -2.97 -11.36 -11.63
N VAL A 134 -2.95 -11.89 -12.84
CA VAL A 134 -1.85 -11.77 -13.80
C VAL A 134 -2.39 -11.06 -15.02
N PRO A 135 -1.65 -10.08 -15.60
CA PRO A 135 -2.08 -9.43 -16.84
C PRO A 135 -2.34 -10.45 -17.95
N GLU A 136 -3.45 -10.31 -18.68
CA GLU A 136 -3.85 -11.25 -19.76
C GLU A 136 -2.79 -11.42 -20.85
N ALA A 137 -1.95 -10.40 -21.07
CA ALA A 137 -0.86 -10.46 -22.04
C ALA A 137 0.28 -11.40 -21.60
N ASP A 138 0.38 -11.72 -20.32
CA ASP A 138 1.48 -12.48 -19.73
C ASP A 138 1.20 -13.99 -19.69
N THR A 139 0.81 -14.56 -20.83
CA THR A 139 0.48 -15.99 -20.99
C THR A 139 1.62 -16.95 -20.64
N TRP A 140 2.81 -16.43 -20.44
CA TRP A 140 4.01 -17.17 -20.05
C TRP A 140 4.07 -17.46 -18.53
N LEU A 141 3.22 -16.82 -17.73
CA LEU A 141 3.13 -17.05 -16.31
C LEU A 141 1.82 -17.77 -15.96
N THR A 142 1.93 -18.92 -15.30
CA THR A 142 0.79 -19.71 -14.84
C THR A 142 0.69 -19.64 -13.33
N VAL A 143 -0.53 -19.39 -12.84
CA VAL A 143 -0.82 -19.35 -11.40
C VAL A 143 -1.26 -20.75 -10.95
N GLY A 144 -0.56 -21.32 -9.98
CA GLY A 144 -1.04 -22.45 -9.21
C GLY A 144 -2.15 -22.01 -8.26
N GLY A 145 -3.13 -22.86 -8.02
CA GLY A 145 -4.20 -22.56 -7.06
C GLY A 145 -3.63 -22.29 -5.66
N PRO A 146 -4.22 -21.36 -4.90
CA PRO A 146 -3.80 -21.11 -3.52
C PRO A 146 -4.00 -22.35 -2.65
N GLU A 147 -2.96 -22.72 -1.90
CA GLU A 147 -3.00 -23.82 -0.92
C GLU A 147 -2.89 -23.22 0.49
N VAL A 148 -3.87 -23.53 1.34
CA VAL A 148 -3.90 -23.03 2.73
C VAL A 148 -3.33 -24.09 3.67
N ILE A 149 -2.25 -23.74 4.37
CA ILE A 149 -1.62 -24.59 5.38
C ILE A 149 -1.52 -23.80 6.70
N GLY A 150 -2.36 -24.16 7.66
CA GLY A 150 -2.46 -23.43 8.92
C GLY A 150 -2.99 -22.00 8.70
N THR A 151 -2.18 -20.99 9.02
CA THR A 151 -2.50 -19.56 8.83
C THR A 151 -1.87 -18.98 7.56
N SER A 152 -1.14 -19.79 6.80
CA SER A 152 -0.42 -19.34 5.61
C SER A 152 -1.10 -19.83 4.35
N THR A 153 -1.13 -18.97 3.33
CA THR A 153 -1.58 -19.29 1.98
C THR A 153 -0.37 -19.30 1.05
N PHE A 154 -0.18 -20.41 0.33
CA PHE A 154 0.90 -20.60 -0.62
C PHE A 154 0.37 -20.46 -2.05
N VAL A 155 1.07 -19.66 -2.86
CA VAL A 155 0.77 -19.51 -4.28
C VAL A 155 2.03 -19.77 -5.09
N GLY A 156 1.97 -20.76 -5.99
CA GLY A 156 3.03 -21.04 -6.95
C GLY A 156 2.79 -20.28 -8.25
N LEU A 157 3.79 -19.52 -8.69
CA LEU A 157 3.79 -18.82 -9.98
C LEU A 157 4.81 -19.50 -10.88
N THR A 158 4.36 -20.22 -11.92
CA THR A 158 5.23 -20.96 -12.82
C THR A 158 5.48 -20.16 -14.09
N ALA A 159 6.72 -19.78 -14.32
CA ALA A 159 7.17 -19.11 -15.54
C ALA A 159 7.65 -20.14 -16.59
N ALA A 160 7.16 -20.02 -17.80
CA ALA A 160 7.65 -20.79 -18.94
C ALA A 160 9.06 -20.34 -19.34
N ALA A 161 9.81 -21.20 -20.05
CA ALA A 161 11.10 -20.87 -20.61
C ALA A 161 11.03 -19.63 -21.50
N ASN A 162 12.11 -18.82 -21.53
CA ASN A 162 12.20 -17.61 -22.30
C ASN A 162 13.39 -17.67 -23.29
N GLY A 163 13.10 -17.92 -24.54
CA GLY A 163 14.10 -17.90 -25.61
C GLY A 163 14.32 -16.51 -26.25
N GLY A 164 13.72 -15.46 -25.71
CA GLY A 164 13.75 -14.10 -26.25
C GLY A 164 14.38 -13.05 -25.33
N ALA A 165 13.96 -11.81 -25.51
CA ALA A 165 14.39 -10.70 -24.63
C ALA A 165 13.88 -10.88 -23.18
N PRO A 166 14.56 -10.28 -22.20
CA PRO A 166 14.08 -10.25 -20.83
C PRO A 166 12.64 -9.74 -20.73
N ARG A 167 11.82 -10.37 -19.88
CA ARG A 167 10.43 -9.99 -19.64
C ARG A 167 10.15 -9.91 -18.17
N SER A 168 9.21 -9.06 -17.79
CA SER A 168 8.78 -8.89 -16.40
C SER A 168 7.26 -8.69 -16.35
N THR A 169 6.66 -8.99 -15.20
CA THR A 169 5.25 -8.73 -14.94
C THR A 169 5.04 -8.41 -13.47
N THR A 170 3.90 -7.82 -13.17
CA THR A 170 3.43 -7.59 -11.80
C THR A 170 2.24 -8.50 -11.54
N VAL A 171 2.30 -9.28 -10.47
CA VAL A 171 1.20 -10.14 -10.02
C VAL A 171 0.48 -9.46 -8.87
N GLY A 172 -0.83 -9.27 -9.02
CA GLY A 172 -1.71 -8.71 -8.00
C GLY A 172 -2.30 -9.79 -7.09
N PHE A 173 -2.45 -9.47 -5.82
CA PHE A 173 -3.17 -10.30 -4.84
C PHE A 173 -4.28 -9.47 -4.24
N LYS A 174 -5.53 -9.93 -4.32
CA LYS A 174 -6.70 -9.25 -3.75
C LYS A 174 -7.65 -10.23 -3.11
N THR A 175 -8.56 -9.75 -2.27
CA THR A 175 -9.70 -10.51 -1.77
C THR A 175 -10.95 -10.16 -2.55
N ALA A 176 -11.97 -11.04 -2.52
CA ALA A 176 -13.19 -10.87 -3.32
C ALA A 176 -13.97 -9.58 -3.02
N SER A 177 -13.93 -9.07 -1.78
CA SER A 177 -14.67 -7.86 -1.37
C SER A 177 -13.89 -6.56 -1.53
N LYS A 178 -12.57 -6.61 -1.70
CA LYS A 178 -11.69 -5.44 -1.89
C LYS A 178 -10.88 -5.62 -3.17
N GLY A 179 -11.53 -5.33 -4.31
CA GLY A 179 -10.82 -4.99 -5.52
C GLY A 179 -10.31 -3.56 -5.41
N VAL A 180 -9.01 -3.37 -5.50
CA VAL A 180 -8.39 -2.07 -5.76
C VAL A 180 -8.32 -1.90 -7.26
#